data_c0e39fcbf387d2f0241fb1bcfe5082f6
#
_entry.id   c0e39fcbf387d2f0241fb1bcfe5082f6
#
_cell.length_a   1.000
_cell.length_b   1.000
_cell.length_c   1.000
_cell.angle_alpha   90.00
_cell.angle_beta   90.00
_cell.angle_gamma   90.00
#
_symmetry.space_group_name_H-M   'P 1'
#
loop_
_entity.id
_entity.type
_entity.pdbx_description
1 polymer ?
#
loop_
_entity_poly.entity_id
_entity_poly.type
_entity_poly.pdbx_seq_one_letter_code
_entity_poly.pdbx_strand_id
1 'polypeptide(L)'
;PVKRYSSGMYVRLAFAVAAHLESEILIVDEVLAVGDAEFQKKCLGKMNDVSKGEGRTILFVSHNLDAVKKLCNKGLLLHHGQLIHDGNIDTTLDSYLLNYSSNEKQSELNFHEDETKEAQILSVALKDKEGKNVIEFYSNQEICVHITLKNTLLSKGVRLNFSLLDKFENVIFINRKDLDFTGISEWVVQIPSDTIIANQYKIGLALDIPKVKVLDYPSEKINLSIVNIAQDEFKYGDTENGVFKMPVIWSK
;
A
#
# COMPACT_ATOMS: atom_id res chain seq x y z
N PRO A 1 -35.76 14.26 -7.25
CA PRO A 1 -34.95 15.45 -7.01
C PRO A 1 -33.62 15.05 -6.43
N VAL A 2 -32.53 15.67 -6.85
CA VAL A 2 -31.14 15.42 -6.42
C VAL A 2 -30.98 15.49 -4.89
N LYS A 3 -31.82 16.27 -4.22
CA LYS A 3 -31.90 16.34 -2.73
C LYS A 3 -32.10 15.00 -2.01
N ARG A 4 -32.53 13.93 -2.72
CA ARG A 4 -32.78 12.60 -2.13
C ARG A 4 -31.70 11.57 -2.50
N TYR A 5 -30.64 12.01 -3.18
CA TYR A 5 -29.55 11.12 -3.57
C TYR A 5 -28.62 10.86 -2.38
N SER A 6 -28.15 9.62 -2.27
CA SER A 6 -27.03 9.32 -1.40
C SER A 6 -25.75 10.00 -1.93
N SER A 7 -24.74 10.17 -1.08
CA SER A 7 -23.44 10.73 -1.50
C SER A 7 -22.88 10.01 -2.73
N GLY A 8 -22.97 8.67 -2.75
CA GLY A 8 -22.52 7.87 -3.88
C GLY A 8 -23.33 8.12 -5.16
N MET A 9 -24.66 8.29 -5.07
CA MET A 9 -25.51 8.63 -6.23
C MET A 9 -25.21 10.03 -6.77
N TYR A 10 -24.90 10.96 -5.88
CA TYR A 10 -24.55 12.33 -6.26
C TYR A 10 -23.24 12.36 -7.07
N VAL A 11 -22.23 11.66 -6.59
CA VAL A 11 -20.92 11.57 -7.28
C VAL A 11 -21.04 10.84 -8.62
N ARG A 12 -21.85 9.77 -8.70
CA ARG A 12 -22.14 9.08 -9.97
C ARG A 12 -22.79 9.99 -11.00
N LEU A 13 -23.75 10.81 -10.57
CA LEU A 13 -24.40 11.78 -11.45
C LEU A 13 -23.41 12.87 -11.90
N ALA A 14 -22.63 13.43 -10.96
CA ALA A 14 -21.63 14.44 -11.27
C ALA A 14 -20.61 13.93 -12.29
N PHE A 15 -20.11 12.70 -12.11
CA PHE A 15 -19.19 12.07 -13.05
C PHE A 15 -19.84 11.86 -14.44
N ALA A 16 -21.08 11.35 -14.47
CA ALA A 16 -21.79 11.14 -15.73
C ALA A 16 -21.97 12.46 -16.50
N VAL A 17 -22.26 13.56 -15.82
CA VAL A 17 -22.35 14.89 -16.45
C VAL A 17 -20.97 15.35 -16.94
N ALA A 18 -19.94 15.28 -16.09
CA ALA A 18 -18.57 15.71 -16.44
C ALA A 18 -17.99 14.94 -17.63
N ALA A 19 -18.24 13.62 -17.72
CA ALA A 19 -17.76 12.79 -18.82
C ALA A 19 -18.41 13.11 -20.18
N HIS A 20 -19.54 13.81 -20.19
CA HIS A 20 -20.26 14.20 -21.39
C HIS A 20 -20.13 15.71 -21.71
N LEU A 21 -19.38 16.47 -20.91
CA LEU A 21 -19.08 17.88 -21.23
C LEU A 21 -18.05 17.92 -22.37
N GLU A 22 -18.31 18.75 -23.36
CA GLU A 22 -17.39 18.98 -24.50
C GLU A 22 -16.31 19.98 -24.10
N SER A 23 -15.37 19.57 -23.25
CA SER A 23 -14.20 20.37 -22.85
C SER A 23 -12.93 19.80 -23.46
N GLU A 24 -12.02 20.65 -23.91
CA GLU A 24 -10.69 20.26 -24.42
C GLU A 24 -9.80 19.68 -23.31
N ILE A 25 -9.97 20.18 -22.09
CA ILE A 25 -9.21 19.76 -20.90
C ILE A 25 -10.20 19.36 -19.82
N LEU A 26 -10.04 18.16 -19.29
CA LEU A 26 -10.82 17.64 -18.17
C LEU A 26 -9.89 17.40 -16.96
N ILE A 27 -10.22 18.06 -15.84
CA ILE A 27 -9.50 17.88 -14.58
C ILE A 27 -10.32 16.95 -13.67
N VAL A 28 -9.73 15.88 -13.21
CA VAL A 28 -10.35 14.89 -12.34
C VAL A 28 -9.53 14.74 -11.08
N ASP A 29 -10.13 15.13 -9.96
CA ASP A 29 -9.50 15.10 -8.64
C ASP A 29 -10.24 14.11 -7.73
N GLU A 30 -9.58 12.99 -7.39
CA GLU A 30 -10.00 11.91 -6.48
C GLU A 30 -11.42 11.29 -6.69
N VAL A 31 -12.19 11.77 -7.66
CA VAL A 31 -13.61 11.39 -7.84
C VAL A 31 -13.80 9.91 -8.18
N LEU A 32 -12.77 9.22 -8.66
CA LEU A 32 -12.84 7.80 -9.05
C LEU A 32 -12.76 6.83 -7.87
N ALA A 33 -12.45 7.30 -6.66
CA ALA A 33 -12.44 6.46 -5.46
C ALA A 33 -13.84 6.19 -4.89
N VAL A 34 -14.89 6.87 -5.40
CA VAL A 34 -16.25 6.79 -4.88
C VAL A 34 -17.12 5.85 -5.73
N GLY A 35 -17.68 4.83 -5.10
CA GLY A 35 -18.58 3.86 -5.73
C GLY A 35 -18.10 2.41 -5.55
N ASP A 36 -18.88 1.48 -6.10
CA ASP A 36 -18.48 0.08 -6.15
C ASP A 36 -17.46 -0.19 -7.26
N ALA A 37 -16.79 -1.34 -7.20
CA ALA A 37 -15.74 -1.73 -8.14
C ALA A 37 -16.24 -1.77 -9.61
N GLU A 38 -17.52 -2.08 -9.81
CA GLU A 38 -18.13 -2.10 -11.15
C GLU A 38 -18.27 -0.69 -11.73
N PHE A 39 -18.69 0.26 -10.90
CA PHE A 39 -18.79 1.67 -11.31
C PHE A 39 -17.41 2.27 -11.57
N GLN A 40 -16.45 2.00 -10.70
CA GLN A 40 -15.05 2.43 -10.92
C GLN A 40 -14.54 1.93 -12.27
N LYS A 41 -14.73 0.65 -12.60
CA LYS A 41 -14.31 0.08 -13.88
C LYS A 41 -15.00 0.78 -15.08
N LYS A 42 -16.29 1.12 -14.96
CA LYS A 42 -17.02 1.88 -16.00
C LYS A 42 -16.47 3.29 -16.17
N CYS A 43 -16.14 3.98 -15.06
CA CYS A 43 -15.53 5.31 -15.09
C CYS A 43 -14.17 5.28 -15.79
N LEU A 44 -13.32 4.33 -15.42
CA LEU A 44 -11.99 4.14 -16.03
C LEU A 44 -12.10 3.87 -17.54
N GLY A 45 -13.04 2.99 -17.95
CA GLY A 45 -13.31 2.71 -19.37
C GLY A 45 -13.71 3.98 -20.12
N LYS A 46 -14.68 4.74 -19.60
CA LYS A 46 -15.16 5.98 -20.24
C LYS A 46 -14.06 7.04 -20.35
N MET A 47 -13.19 7.18 -19.33
CA MET A 47 -12.07 8.09 -19.39
C MET A 47 -11.06 7.73 -20.48
N ASN A 48 -10.78 6.43 -20.64
CA ASN A 48 -9.90 5.97 -21.69
C ASN A 48 -10.49 6.25 -23.10
N ASP A 49 -11.82 6.08 -23.25
CA ASP A 49 -12.52 6.38 -24.49
C ASP A 49 -12.48 7.89 -24.83
N VAL A 50 -12.70 8.74 -23.83
CA VAL A 50 -12.65 10.21 -23.98
C VAL A 50 -11.23 10.68 -24.31
N SER A 51 -10.21 10.12 -23.65
CA SER A 51 -8.81 10.48 -23.92
C SER A 51 -8.33 10.03 -25.31
N LYS A 52 -8.61 8.78 -25.70
CA LYS A 52 -8.12 8.20 -26.97
C LYS A 52 -9.03 8.47 -28.15
N GLY A 53 -10.35 8.46 -27.95
CA GLY A 53 -11.32 8.60 -29.02
C GLY A 53 -11.62 10.05 -29.39
N GLU A 54 -11.62 10.96 -28.43
CA GLU A 54 -12.00 12.36 -28.61
C GLU A 54 -10.81 13.32 -28.59
N GLY A 55 -9.58 12.81 -28.36
CA GLY A 55 -8.34 13.61 -28.39
C GLY A 55 -8.22 14.65 -27.24
N ARG A 56 -8.96 14.48 -26.16
CA ARG A 56 -8.98 15.42 -25.03
C ARG A 56 -7.81 15.20 -24.10
N THR A 57 -7.35 16.27 -23.47
CA THR A 57 -6.36 16.19 -22.39
C THR A 57 -7.04 15.96 -21.06
N ILE A 58 -6.66 14.87 -20.35
CA ILE A 58 -7.16 14.59 -19.01
C ILE A 58 -6.03 14.78 -18.00
N LEU A 59 -6.24 15.68 -17.04
CA LEU A 59 -5.40 15.86 -15.86
C LEU A 59 -6.02 15.04 -14.72
N PHE A 60 -5.36 13.97 -14.34
CA PHE A 60 -5.85 13.04 -13.33
C PHE A 60 -5.01 13.17 -12.05
N VAL A 61 -5.67 13.56 -10.96
CA VAL A 61 -5.08 13.64 -9.63
C VAL A 61 -5.66 12.53 -8.77
N SER A 62 -4.81 11.69 -8.19
CA SER A 62 -5.25 10.59 -7.34
C SER A 62 -4.14 10.13 -6.40
N HIS A 63 -4.52 9.67 -5.22
CA HIS A 63 -3.64 8.94 -4.32
C HIS A 63 -3.54 7.43 -4.68
N ASN A 64 -4.40 6.93 -5.57
CA ASN A 64 -4.35 5.55 -6.05
C ASN A 64 -3.36 5.44 -7.22
N LEU A 65 -2.11 5.10 -6.92
CA LEU A 65 -1.02 5.00 -7.90
C LEU A 65 -1.27 3.92 -8.96
N ASP A 66 -2.00 2.85 -8.64
CA ASP A 66 -2.42 1.83 -9.60
C ASP A 66 -3.36 2.39 -10.67
N ALA A 67 -4.32 3.22 -10.26
CA ALA A 67 -5.22 3.89 -11.19
C ALA A 67 -4.44 4.88 -12.05
N VAL A 68 -3.53 5.65 -11.46
CA VAL A 68 -2.66 6.59 -12.18
C VAL A 68 -1.81 5.84 -13.22
N LYS A 69 -1.18 4.72 -12.83
CA LYS A 69 -0.36 3.89 -13.73
C LYS A 69 -1.16 3.33 -14.91
N LYS A 70 -2.41 2.92 -14.69
CA LYS A 70 -3.26 2.33 -15.74
C LYS A 70 -3.84 3.36 -16.71
N LEU A 71 -4.07 4.58 -16.25
CA LEU A 71 -4.78 5.61 -17.02
C LEU A 71 -3.86 6.62 -17.69
N CYS A 72 -2.70 6.92 -17.08
CA CYS A 72 -1.82 7.98 -17.50
C CYS A 72 -0.61 7.43 -18.25
N ASN A 73 -0.16 8.16 -19.27
CA ASN A 73 1.10 7.90 -20.03
C ASN A 73 2.21 8.85 -19.57
N LYS A 74 1.82 10.03 -19.05
CA LYS A 74 2.73 11.04 -18.51
C LYS A 74 2.36 11.35 -17.07
N GLY A 75 3.36 11.73 -16.29
CA GLY A 75 3.21 12.15 -14.92
C GLY A 75 3.91 13.47 -14.65
N LEU A 76 3.28 14.29 -13.80
CA LEU A 76 3.85 15.51 -13.24
C LEU A 76 3.94 15.31 -11.73
N LEU A 77 5.14 15.37 -11.17
CA LEU A 77 5.35 15.27 -9.72
C LEU A 77 5.55 16.66 -9.13
N LEU A 78 4.65 17.02 -8.23
CA LEU A 78 4.70 18.28 -7.51
C LEU A 78 5.15 18.05 -6.06
N HIS A 79 6.06 18.88 -5.56
CA HIS A 79 6.47 18.89 -4.16
C HIS A 79 6.50 20.35 -3.65
N HIS A 80 5.76 20.64 -2.59
CA HIS A 80 5.58 22.01 -2.08
C HIS A 80 5.22 23.03 -3.15
N GLY A 81 4.36 22.65 -4.10
CA GLY A 81 3.90 23.52 -5.19
C GLY A 81 4.89 23.70 -6.34
N GLN A 82 6.05 23.06 -6.29
CA GLN A 82 7.06 23.09 -7.36
C GLN A 82 7.03 21.78 -8.16
N LEU A 83 7.16 21.91 -9.48
CA LEU A 83 7.31 20.76 -10.37
C LEU A 83 8.74 20.20 -10.23
N ILE A 84 8.88 18.98 -9.72
CA ILE A 84 10.17 18.32 -9.50
C ILE A 84 10.45 17.20 -10.50
N HIS A 85 9.43 16.70 -11.19
CA HIS A 85 9.58 15.73 -12.26
C HIS A 85 8.46 15.87 -13.30
N ASP A 86 8.81 15.77 -14.57
CA ASP A 86 7.91 15.72 -15.74
C ASP A 86 8.43 14.62 -16.67
N GLY A 87 7.62 13.60 -16.94
CA GLY A 87 8.08 12.50 -17.78
C GLY A 87 7.06 11.40 -17.99
N ASN A 88 7.57 10.24 -18.43
CA ASN A 88 6.77 9.01 -18.53
C ASN A 88 6.22 8.64 -17.16
N ILE A 89 5.04 8.03 -17.14
CA ILE A 89 4.35 7.68 -15.88
C ILE A 89 5.18 6.75 -14.99
N ASP A 90 5.85 5.74 -15.56
CA ASP A 90 6.66 4.81 -14.77
C ASP A 90 7.82 5.52 -14.08
N THR A 91 8.57 6.38 -14.80
CA THR A 91 9.67 7.17 -14.22
C THR A 91 9.17 8.19 -13.20
N THR A 92 7.99 8.76 -13.42
CA THR A 92 7.37 9.69 -12.47
C THR A 92 6.95 8.99 -11.19
N LEU A 93 6.35 7.80 -11.29
CA LEU A 93 5.98 7.00 -10.12
C LEU A 93 7.23 6.52 -9.36
N ASP A 94 8.29 6.11 -10.06
CA ASP A 94 9.55 5.76 -9.41
C ASP A 94 10.17 6.97 -8.69
N SER A 95 10.15 8.15 -9.30
CA SER A 95 10.60 9.39 -8.66
C SER A 95 9.73 9.77 -7.46
N TYR A 96 8.41 9.60 -7.55
CA TYR A 96 7.49 9.81 -6.43
C TYR A 96 7.82 8.86 -5.26
N LEU A 97 7.96 7.57 -5.56
CA LEU A 97 8.27 6.56 -4.54
C LEU A 97 9.66 6.78 -3.93
N LEU A 98 10.67 7.16 -4.73
CA LEU A 98 12.01 7.49 -4.24
C LEU A 98 12.00 8.72 -3.35
N ASN A 99 11.30 9.79 -3.71
CA ASN A 99 11.19 11.00 -2.89
C ASN A 99 10.44 10.76 -1.57
N TYR A 100 9.44 9.87 -1.58
CA TYR A 100 8.79 9.41 -0.35
C TYR A 100 9.65 8.43 0.45
N SER A 101 10.45 7.57 -0.23
CA SER A 101 11.35 6.60 0.41
C SER A 101 12.65 7.23 0.90
N SER A 102 13.10 8.33 0.30
CA SER A 102 14.36 9.00 0.69
C SER A 102 14.29 9.68 2.05
N ASN A 103 13.09 9.92 2.57
CA ASN A 103 12.95 10.39 3.94
C ASN A 103 12.96 9.28 4.99
N GLU A 104 12.82 7.98 4.63
CA GLU A 104 12.70 6.92 5.64
C GLU A 104 13.17 5.54 5.18
N LYS A 105 14.47 5.38 4.93
CA LYS A 105 15.11 4.07 5.10
C LYS A 105 15.29 3.81 6.60
N GLN A 106 14.19 3.63 7.31
CA GLN A 106 14.20 3.31 8.72
C GLN A 106 13.94 1.82 8.89
N SER A 107 14.82 1.17 9.65
CA SER A 107 14.59 -0.21 10.10
C SER A 107 13.65 -0.28 11.29
N GLU A 108 13.24 0.87 11.82
CA GLU A 108 12.38 0.98 13.00
C GLU A 108 11.50 2.22 12.92
N LEU A 109 10.23 2.08 13.31
CA LEU A 109 9.28 3.16 13.51
C LEU A 109 8.80 3.13 14.97
N ASN A 110 8.81 4.29 15.62
CA ASN A 110 8.28 4.49 16.95
C ASN A 110 7.06 5.40 16.87
N PHE A 111 5.95 4.97 17.43
CA PHE A 111 4.69 5.71 17.42
C PHE A 111 4.51 6.46 18.74
N HIS A 112 3.90 7.63 18.67
CA HIS A 112 3.59 8.40 19.87
C HIS A 112 2.58 7.65 20.75
N GLU A 113 2.89 7.50 22.03
CA GLU A 113 1.99 6.88 22.98
C GLU A 113 0.80 7.80 23.28
N ASP A 114 -0.41 7.29 23.06
CA ASP A 114 -1.68 7.96 23.34
C ASP A 114 -2.38 7.24 24.50
N GLU A 115 -2.39 7.88 25.66
CA GLU A 115 -2.97 7.32 26.88
C GLU A 115 -4.49 7.10 26.79
N THR A 116 -5.16 7.70 25.80
CA THR A 116 -6.60 7.54 25.58
C THR A 116 -6.95 6.24 24.87
N LYS A 117 -5.96 5.60 24.22
CA LYS A 117 -6.15 4.33 23.51
C LYS A 117 -6.12 3.15 24.46
N GLU A 118 -7.09 2.27 24.32
CA GLU A 118 -7.19 1.02 25.10
C GLU A 118 -6.13 0.00 24.71
N ALA A 119 -5.71 -0.02 23.44
CA ALA A 119 -4.55 -0.76 22.97
C ALA A 119 -3.94 -0.03 21.78
N GLN A 120 -2.62 -0.09 21.66
CA GLN A 120 -1.88 0.59 20.59
C GLN A 120 -0.58 -0.10 20.26
N ILE A 121 -0.08 0.18 19.05
CA ILE A 121 1.22 -0.20 18.56
C ILE A 121 2.20 0.90 18.97
N LEU A 122 3.26 0.54 19.71
CA LEU A 122 4.26 1.49 20.19
C LEU A 122 5.45 1.57 19.24
N SER A 123 5.86 0.44 18.67
CA SER A 123 6.95 0.41 17.70
C SER A 123 6.87 -0.79 16.78
N VAL A 124 7.54 -0.68 15.65
CA VAL A 124 7.81 -1.79 14.73
C VAL A 124 9.26 -1.70 14.24
N ALA A 125 10.00 -2.81 14.24
CA ALA A 125 11.38 -2.87 13.80
C ALA A 125 11.62 -4.09 12.90
N LEU A 126 12.39 -3.89 11.83
CA LEU A 126 12.87 -4.95 10.95
C LEU A 126 14.24 -5.43 11.44
N LYS A 127 14.35 -6.71 11.75
CA LYS A 127 15.59 -7.32 12.24
C LYS A 127 15.91 -8.61 11.48
N ASP A 128 17.19 -8.91 11.37
CA ASP A 128 17.62 -10.22 10.94
C ASP A 128 17.45 -11.27 12.06
N LYS A 129 17.79 -12.51 11.77
CA LYS A 129 17.70 -13.62 12.73
C LYS A 129 18.65 -13.48 13.93
N GLU A 130 19.69 -12.66 13.82
CA GLU A 130 20.62 -12.32 14.91
C GLU A 130 20.08 -11.15 15.77
N GLY A 131 18.94 -10.55 15.43
CA GLY A 131 18.32 -9.45 16.14
C GLY A 131 18.88 -8.06 15.79
N LYS A 132 19.68 -7.95 14.73
CA LYS A 132 20.24 -6.69 14.26
C LYS A 132 19.23 -5.97 13.36
N ASN A 133 19.04 -4.69 13.53
CA ASN A 133 18.21 -3.85 12.69
C ASN A 133 18.74 -3.82 11.24
N VAL A 134 17.85 -4.12 10.26
CA VAL A 134 18.20 -4.24 8.85
C VAL A 134 17.18 -3.46 8.01
N ILE A 135 17.67 -2.74 7.01
CA ILE A 135 16.84 -1.94 6.09
C ILE A 135 16.53 -2.71 4.81
N GLU A 136 17.44 -3.60 4.41
CA GLU A 136 17.36 -4.34 3.17
C GLU A 136 17.74 -5.81 3.39
N PHE A 137 16.92 -6.74 2.92
CA PHE A 137 17.12 -8.17 3.09
C PHE A 137 17.41 -8.83 1.75
N TYR A 138 18.26 -9.85 1.76
CA TYR A 138 18.34 -10.77 0.62
C TYR A 138 17.19 -11.77 0.64
N SER A 139 16.74 -12.22 -0.54
CA SER A 139 15.59 -13.12 -0.67
C SER A 139 15.76 -14.44 0.12
N ASN A 140 17.01 -14.87 0.35
CA ASN A 140 17.34 -16.06 1.14
C ASN A 140 17.52 -15.80 2.65
N GLN A 141 17.22 -14.61 3.12
CA GLN A 141 17.29 -14.26 4.55
C GLN A 141 15.91 -14.38 5.20
N GLU A 142 15.90 -14.80 6.46
CA GLU A 142 14.72 -14.70 7.31
C GLU A 142 14.54 -13.25 7.76
N ILE A 143 13.29 -12.79 7.77
CA ILE A 143 12.93 -11.43 8.19
C ILE A 143 12.15 -11.54 9.49
N CYS A 144 12.62 -10.87 10.53
CA CYS A 144 11.96 -10.78 11.82
C CYS A 144 11.37 -9.38 12.00
N VAL A 145 10.05 -9.30 12.08
CA VAL A 145 9.33 -8.05 12.35
C VAL A 145 8.97 -8.02 13.82
N HIS A 146 9.70 -7.20 14.58
CA HIS A 146 9.47 -6.99 16.01
C HIS A 146 8.44 -5.89 16.21
N ILE A 147 7.41 -6.15 17.00
CA ILE A 147 6.27 -5.26 17.21
C ILE A 147 6.06 -5.10 18.71
N THR A 148 6.21 -3.89 19.22
CA THR A 148 5.91 -3.57 20.62
C THR A 148 4.50 -3.04 20.72
N LEU A 149 3.70 -3.66 21.57
CA LEU A 149 2.29 -3.35 21.77
C LEU A 149 2.04 -2.95 23.23
N LYS A 150 1.08 -2.04 23.45
CA LYS A 150 0.49 -1.74 24.75
C LYS A 150 -0.99 -2.15 24.71
N ASN A 151 -1.45 -2.82 25.76
CA ASN A 151 -2.86 -3.17 25.95
C ASN A 151 -3.27 -2.93 27.40
N THR A 152 -4.26 -2.06 27.61
CA THR A 152 -4.81 -1.76 28.94
C THR A 152 -6.16 -2.48 29.16
N LEU A 153 -6.70 -3.15 28.15
CA LEU A 153 -7.92 -3.92 28.27
C LEU A 153 -7.71 -5.15 29.15
N LEU A 154 -8.57 -5.32 30.11
CA LEU A 154 -8.61 -6.53 30.95
C LEU A 154 -9.33 -7.70 30.25
N SER A 155 -10.07 -7.42 29.18
CA SER A 155 -10.83 -8.40 28.41
C SER A 155 -10.00 -9.02 27.29
N LYS A 156 -10.19 -10.31 27.07
CA LYS A 156 -9.65 -11.04 25.90
C LYS A 156 -10.29 -10.54 24.61
N GLY A 157 -9.57 -10.64 23.50
CA GLY A 157 -10.14 -10.41 22.17
C GLY A 157 -9.44 -9.35 21.34
N VAL A 158 -8.28 -8.85 21.77
CA VAL A 158 -7.44 -8.00 20.94
C VAL A 158 -6.78 -8.85 19.86
N ARG A 159 -6.83 -8.40 18.61
CA ARG A 159 -6.22 -9.08 17.50
C ARG A 159 -5.24 -8.16 16.79
N LEU A 160 -4.05 -8.66 16.55
CA LEU A 160 -3.05 -8.03 15.68
C LEU A 160 -3.31 -8.48 14.24
N ASN A 161 -3.42 -7.52 13.35
CA ASN A 161 -3.44 -7.71 11.92
C ASN A 161 -2.08 -7.26 11.36
N PHE A 162 -1.39 -8.19 10.72
CA PHE A 162 -0.14 -7.95 10.01
C PHE A 162 -0.43 -8.01 8.51
N SER A 163 -0.10 -6.97 7.79
CA SER A 163 -0.33 -6.87 6.34
C SER A 163 0.98 -6.67 5.60
N LEU A 164 1.23 -7.47 4.57
CA LEU A 164 2.23 -7.19 3.56
C LEU A 164 1.54 -6.45 2.41
N LEU A 165 2.11 -5.34 2.00
CA LEU A 165 1.59 -4.47 0.96
C LEU A 165 2.64 -4.35 -0.15
N ASP A 166 2.19 -4.14 -1.38
CA ASP A 166 3.09 -3.71 -2.46
C ASP A 166 3.52 -2.25 -2.28
N LYS A 167 4.39 -1.78 -3.17
CA LYS A 167 4.87 -0.39 -3.16
C LYS A 167 3.76 0.65 -3.35
N PHE A 168 2.60 0.24 -3.87
CA PHE A 168 1.42 1.07 -4.07
C PHE A 168 0.40 0.94 -2.94
N GLU A 169 0.74 0.24 -1.86
CA GLU A 169 -0.10 -0.04 -0.69
C GLU A 169 -1.29 -0.98 -0.96
N ASN A 170 -1.29 -1.69 -2.09
CA ASN A 170 -2.25 -2.77 -2.28
C ASN A 170 -1.90 -3.94 -1.37
N VAL A 171 -2.92 -4.48 -0.74
CA VAL A 171 -2.75 -5.62 0.18
C VAL A 171 -2.42 -6.88 -0.62
N ILE A 172 -1.23 -7.45 -0.37
CA ILE A 172 -0.78 -8.71 -0.93
C ILE A 172 -1.22 -9.87 -0.03
N PHE A 173 -1.06 -9.67 1.27
CA PHE A 173 -1.27 -10.72 2.27
C PHE A 173 -1.65 -10.11 3.61
N ILE A 174 -2.54 -10.77 4.35
CA ILE A 174 -2.88 -10.43 5.74
C ILE A 174 -2.79 -11.69 6.60
N ASN A 175 -2.04 -11.59 7.68
CA ASN A 175 -2.08 -12.58 8.77
C ASN A 175 -2.70 -11.95 10.01
N ARG A 176 -3.37 -12.77 10.82
CA ARG A 176 -4.09 -12.32 12.01
C ARG A 176 -3.76 -13.21 13.19
N LYS A 177 -3.49 -12.59 14.33
CA LYS A 177 -3.17 -13.29 15.59
C LYS A 177 -4.00 -12.71 16.71
N ASP A 178 -4.80 -13.55 17.33
CA ASP A 178 -5.47 -13.18 18.59
C ASP A 178 -4.42 -13.11 19.69
N LEU A 179 -4.47 -12.03 20.46
CA LEU A 179 -3.51 -11.71 21.51
C LEU A 179 -4.16 -11.84 22.87
N ASP A 180 -3.42 -12.42 23.81
CA ASP A 180 -3.84 -12.54 25.24
C ASP A 180 -2.70 -11.98 26.10
N PHE A 181 -2.73 -10.66 26.35
CA PHE A 181 -1.75 -9.97 27.18
C PHE A 181 -2.33 -8.68 27.75
N THR A 182 -1.73 -8.19 28.81
CA THR A 182 -2.00 -6.87 29.42
C THR A 182 -0.68 -6.18 29.69
N GLY A 183 -0.65 -4.85 29.60
CA GLY A 183 0.57 -4.06 29.72
C GLY A 183 1.31 -3.95 28.39
N ILE A 184 2.63 -3.89 28.45
CA ILE A 184 3.50 -3.80 27.27
C ILE A 184 4.05 -5.19 26.94
N SER A 185 4.01 -5.58 25.68
CA SER A 185 4.52 -6.87 25.21
C SER A 185 5.14 -6.73 23.82
N GLU A 186 6.18 -7.50 23.55
CA GLU A 186 6.82 -7.62 22.26
C GLU A 186 6.35 -8.89 21.54
N TRP A 187 6.04 -8.76 20.27
CA TRP A 187 5.63 -9.84 19.39
C TRP A 187 6.51 -9.87 18.16
N VAL A 188 6.83 -11.04 17.66
CA VAL A 188 7.68 -11.20 16.47
C VAL A 188 6.93 -11.96 15.41
N VAL A 189 6.85 -11.36 14.22
CA VAL A 189 6.37 -12.02 13.00
C VAL A 189 7.60 -12.43 12.22
N GLN A 190 7.76 -13.75 12.01
CA GLN A 190 8.86 -14.32 11.23
C GLN A 190 8.38 -14.64 9.82
N ILE A 191 9.06 -14.09 8.82
CA ILE A 191 8.86 -14.41 7.41
C ILE A 191 10.05 -15.28 7.00
N PRO A 192 9.82 -16.56 6.66
CA PRO A 192 10.89 -17.46 6.29
C PRO A 192 11.66 -17.00 5.05
N SER A 193 12.92 -17.40 4.95
CA SER A 193 13.73 -17.21 3.73
C SER A 193 13.04 -17.79 2.51
N ASP A 194 13.35 -17.26 1.35
CA ASP A 194 12.85 -17.74 0.05
C ASP A 194 11.33 -17.76 -0.10
N THR A 195 10.62 -16.98 0.72
CA THR A 195 9.14 -16.89 0.68
C THR A 195 8.67 -15.74 -0.21
N ILE A 196 9.34 -14.61 -0.17
CA ILE A 196 8.94 -13.37 -0.87
C ILE A 196 9.99 -13.05 -1.95
N ILE A 197 9.51 -12.67 -3.14
CA ILE A 197 10.35 -12.30 -4.27
C ILE A 197 10.98 -10.93 -4.03
N ALA A 198 12.16 -10.71 -4.59
CA ALA A 198 12.86 -9.41 -4.52
C ALA A 198 12.01 -8.28 -5.09
N ASN A 199 11.68 -7.32 -4.25
CA ASN A 199 10.91 -6.11 -4.59
C ASN A 199 10.87 -5.16 -3.40
N GLN A 200 10.19 -4.02 -3.58
CA GLN A 200 9.86 -3.09 -2.51
C GLN A 200 8.46 -3.37 -1.97
N TYR A 201 8.37 -3.54 -0.68
CA TYR A 201 7.15 -3.82 0.05
C TYR A 201 6.95 -2.83 1.19
N LYS A 202 5.76 -2.83 1.77
CA LYS A 202 5.45 -2.13 3.02
C LYS A 202 4.77 -3.09 3.98
N ILE A 203 5.01 -2.90 5.28
CA ILE A 203 4.30 -3.63 6.33
C ILE A 203 3.33 -2.67 6.99
N GLY A 204 2.06 -3.04 6.97
CA GLY A 204 0.97 -2.37 7.67
C GLY A 204 0.53 -3.17 8.88
N LEU A 205 0.22 -2.47 9.97
CA LEU A 205 -0.22 -3.06 11.24
C LEU A 205 -1.55 -2.46 11.66
N ALA A 206 -2.39 -3.28 12.32
CA ALA A 206 -3.60 -2.80 12.98
C ALA A 206 -3.93 -3.65 14.20
N LEU A 207 -4.54 -3.03 15.20
CA LEU A 207 -5.17 -3.71 16.34
C LEU A 207 -6.68 -3.55 16.25
N ASP A 208 -7.42 -4.63 16.41
CA ASP A 208 -8.88 -4.60 16.45
C ASP A 208 -9.44 -5.56 17.51
N ILE A 209 -10.71 -5.35 17.85
CA ILE A 209 -11.58 -6.38 18.43
C ILE A 209 -12.48 -6.84 17.29
N PRO A 210 -12.39 -8.10 16.86
CA PRO A 210 -13.10 -8.61 15.69
C PRO A 210 -14.59 -8.29 15.72
N LYS A 211 -15.10 -7.69 14.63
CA LYS A 211 -16.51 -7.28 14.47
C LYS A 211 -17.03 -6.22 15.43
N VAL A 212 -16.18 -5.64 16.28
CA VAL A 212 -16.55 -4.64 17.27
C VAL A 212 -15.96 -3.27 16.94
N LYS A 213 -14.64 -3.14 16.97
CA LYS A 213 -13.97 -1.85 16.69
C LYS A 213 -12.50 -2.02 16.33
N VAL A 214 -11.96 -1.04 15.60
CA VAL A 214 -10.52 -0.84 15.43
C VAL A 214 -10.02 -0.12 16.67
N LEU A 215 -8.93 -0.61 17.28
CA LEU A 215 -8.29 -0.04 18.45
C LEU A 215 -7.15 0.89 18.06
N ASP A 216 -6.34 0.46 17.08
CA ASP A 216 -5.23 1.25 16.55
C ASP A 216 -4.95 0.89 15.09
N TYR A 217 -4.63 1.90 14.31
CA TYR A 217 -4.24 1.76 12.90
C TYR A 217 -3.26 2.88 12.53
N PRO A 218 -1.96 2.70 12.75
CA PRO A 218 -0.95 3.67 12.35
C PRO A 218 -1.02 3.96 10.85
N SER A 219 -1.00 5.23 10.48
CA SER A 219 -0.95 5.65 9.06
C SER A 219 0.41 5.33 8.43
N GLU A 220 1.47 5.44 9.23
CA GLU A 220 2.84 5.14 8.80
C GLU A 220 3.06 3.64 8.70
N LYS A 221 3.78 3.24 7.66
CA LYS A 221 4.12 1.84 7.34
C LYS A 221 5.63 1.71 7.20
N ILE A 222 6.19 0.64 7.73
CA ILE A 222 7.62 0.39 7.58
C ILE A 222 7.92 -0.18 6.19
N ASN A 223 8.92 0.39 5.52
CA ASN A 223 9.36 -0.07 4.21
C ASN A 223 10.22 -1.32 4.36
N LEU A 224 9.94 -2.34 3.54
CA LEU A 224 10.68 -3.60 3.47
C LEU A 224 11.26 -3.76 2.07
N SER A 225 12.58 -3.68 1.96
CA SER A 225 13.33 -3.91 0.72
C SER A 225 13.86 -5.33 0.69
N ILE A 226 13.54 -6.07 -0.36
CA ILE A 226 14.08 -7.41 -0.61
C ILE A 226 14.81 -7.40 -1.94
N VAL A 227 16.07 -7.86 -1.94
CA VAL A 227 16.95 -7.91 -3.10
C VAL A 227 17.39 -9.34 -3.41
N ASN A 228 17.67 -9.61 -4.67
CA ASN A 228 18.24 -10.88 -5.08
C ASN A 228 19.73 -10.96 -4.73
N ILE A 229 20.22 -12.16 -4.48
CA ILE A 229 21.64 -12.42 -4.35
C ILE A 229 22.28 -12.28 -5.74
N ALA A 230 23.39 -11.55 -5.84
CA ALA A 230 24.08 -11.27 -7.10
C ALA A 230 24.62 -12.52 -7.86
N GLN A 231 24.46 -13.72 -7.31
CA GLN A 231 24.87 -14.99 -7.94
C GLN A 231 23.79 -15.67 -8.78
N ASP A 232 22.54 -15.24 -8.66
CA ASP A 232 21.51 -15.67 -9.62
C ASP A 232 21.73 -14.88 -10.91
N GLU A 233 22.64 -15.36 -11.77
CA GLU A 233 22.72 -14.94 -13.18
C GLU A 233 21.35 -15.20 -13.79
N PHE A 234 20.51 -14.17 -13.85
CA PHE A 234 19.30 -14.20 -14.66
C PHE A 234 19.71 -14.51 -16.08
N LYS A 235 19.50 -15.74 -16.51
CA LYS A 235 19.49 -16.06 -17.93
C LYS A 235 18.41 -15.19 -18.56
N TYR A 236 18.78 -14.48 -19.59
CA TYR A 236 17.92 -13.56 -20.34
C TYR A 236 16.56 -14.22 -20.60
N GLY A 237 15.50 -13.74 -19.95
CA GLY A 237 14.14 -14.30 -20.05
C GLY A 237 13.49 -14.79 -18.77
N ASP A 238 14.24 -15.03 -17.70
CA ASP A 238 13.68 -15.46 -16.40
C ASP A 238 13.39 -14.25 -15.50
N THR A 239 12.26 -13.60 -15.74
CA THR A 239 11.69 -12.67 -14.75
C THR A 239 10.87 -13.47 -13.77
N GLU A 240 11.23 -13.45 -12.46
CA GLU A 240 10.36 -13.95 -11.41
C GLU A 240 9.10 -13.08 -11.38
N ASN A 241 7.99 -13.62 -11.92
CA ASN A 241 6.70 -12.97 -11.89
C ASN A 241 5.91 -13.50 -10.68
N GLY A 242 5.38 -12.59 -9.88
CA GLY A 242 4.59 -12.91 -8.69
C GLY A 242 5.08 -12.18 -7.46
N VAL A 243 4.67 -12.65 -6.28
CA VAL A 243 5.06 -12.07 -4.99
C VAL A 243 5.64 -13.12 -4.05
N PHE A 244 5.19 -14.36 -4.19
CA PHE A 244 5.59 -15.47 -3.33
C PHE A 244 6.27 -16.57 -4.13
N LYS A 245 7.35 -17.14 -3.54
CA LYS A 245 7.93 -18.40 -3.99
C LYS A 245 7.20 -19.53 -3.26
N MET A 246 6.33 -20.25 -3.97
CA MET A 246 5.68 -21.43 -3.39
C MET A 246 6.48 -22.68 -3.73
N PRO A 247 6.88 -23.50 -2.74
CA PRO A 247 7.51 -24.77 -3.00
C PRO A 247 6.49 -25.71 -3.67
N VAL A 248 6.72 -26.00 -4.95
CA VAL A 248 5.89 -26.95 -5.72
C VAL A 248 6.69 -28.21 -5.98
N ILE A 249 6.11 -29.37 -5.60
CA ILE A 249 6.71 -30.67 -5.88
C ILE A 249 6.13 -31.19 -7.19
N TRP A 250 6.99 -31.41 -8.18
CA TRP A 250 6.63 -32.05 -9.44
C TRP A 250 6.86 -33.56 -9.30
N SER A 251 5.81 -34.37 -9.52
CA SER A 251 5.92 -35.85 -9.65
C SER A 251 5.62 -36.25 -11.09
N LYS A 252 6.36 -37.26 -11.57
CA LYS A 252 6.19 -37.85 -12.89
C LYS A 252 5.21 -39.00 -12.82
#